data_7c77b2ac684750f918d192cd58addd5c
#
_entry.id   7c77b2ac684750f918d192cd58addd5c
#
_cell.length_a   1.000
_cell.length_b   1.000
_cell.length_c   1.000
_cell.angle_alpha   90.00
_cell.angle_beta   90.00
_cell.angle_gamma   90.00
#
_symmetry.space_group_name_H-M   'P 1'
#
loop_
_entity.id
_entity.type
_entity.pdbx_description
1 polymer ?
#
loop_
_entity_poly.entity_id
_entity_poly.type
_entity_poly.pdbx_seq_one_letter_code
_entity_poly.pdbx_strand_id
1 'polypeptide(L)'
;GKIDPLENKTTPDDAYYGSLLSCIEMIKTGTTTFTDMHMFKNMTAKAADDAGMRAVISRGLVGEDENSGGAKRLEEAFEEMGNYKDNSRISFMLAPHAIYTCNTEYLKKIIGHAIGENIPLNIHLSETRYEVSESLKNYGKTPTEYLDSIGFFEQKTLAAHCVHLTDNDIEILAKNKVSVAANPISNLKLGNGFAPIPKLMEKGVNICIGTDSAASNNSLNLFRDMNYTALIHKGVNEEAQCVSAEEVYRFATKNGADALS
;
A
#
# COMPACT_ATOMS: atom_id res chain seq x y z
N GLY A 1 -6.77 16.23 9.93
CA GLY A 1 -7.29 15.46 11.09
C GLY A 1 -6.46 15.70 12.36
N LYS A 2 -6.65 14.87 13.41
CA LYS A 2 -5.86 14.99 14.65
C LYS A 2 -4.47 14.33 14.54
N ILE A 3 -4.27 13.46 13.56
CA ILE A 3 -3.02 12.70 13.34
C ILE A 3 -1.97 13.62 12.70
N ASP A 4 -2.30 14.29 11.61
CA ASP A 4 -1.36 15.10 10.83
C ASP A 4 -0.53 16.11 11.67
N PRO A 5 -1.12 16.84 12.66
CA PRO A 5 -0.35 17.71 13.52
C PRO A 5 0.63 16.99 14.46
N LEU A 6 0.40 15.69 14.73
CA LEU A 6 1.31 14.86 15.51
C LEU A 6 2.44 14.32 14.62
N GLU A 7 2.14 13.89 13.40
CA GLU A 7 3.14 13.44 12.43
C GLU A 7 4.17 14.53 12.13
N ASN A 8 3.73 15.79 12.01
CA ASN A 8 4.63 16.94 11.82
C ASN A 8 5.60 17.19 13.00
N LYS A 9 5.38 16.54 14.15
CA LYS A 9 6.27 16.62 15.31
C LYS A 9 7.17 15.39 15.48
N THR A 10 6.95 14.36 14.66
CA THR A 10 7.72 13.12 14.70
C THR A 10 9.17 13.41 14.32
N THR A 11 10.08 12.94 15.15
CA THR A 11 11.52 13.01 14.90
C THR A 11 12.04 11.73 14.26
N PRO A 12 13.25 11.72 13.67
CA PRO A 12 13.88 10.49 13.21
C PRO A 12 13.99 9.40 14.29
N ASP A 13 14.29 9.78 15.52
CA ASP A 13 14.39 8.83 16.65
C ASP A 13 13.00 8.23 16.98
N ASP A 14 11.94 9.04 17.00
CA ASP A 14 10.58 8.54 17.18
C ASP A 14 10.20 7.52 16.08
N ALA A 15 10.56 7.82 14.83
CA ALA A 15 10.33 6.93 13.70
C ALA A 15 11.12 5.62 13.84
N TYR A 16 12.38 5.67 14.26
CA TYR A 16 13.21 4.49 14.48
C TYR A 16 12.64 3.59 15.59
N TYR A 17 12.40 4.13 16.78
CA TYR A 17 11.90 3.34 17.92
C TYR A 17 10.47 2.86 17.70
N GLY A 18 9.62 3.67 17.06
CA GLY A 18 8.27 3.26 16.64
C GLY A 18 8.30 2.11 15.65
N SER A 19 9.17 2.16 14.65
CA SER A 19 9.36 1.08 13.68
C SER A 19 9.94 -0.18 14.33
N LEU A 20 10.89 -0.03 15.26
CA LEU A 20 11.45 -1.17 15.98
C LEU A 20 10.40 -1.87 16.86
N LEU A 21 9.55 -1.10 17.55
CA LEU A 21 8.41 -1.65 18.31
C LEU A 21 7.43 -2.38 17.38
N SER A 22 7.17 -1.81 16.21
CA SER A 22 6.33 -2.43 15.18
C SER A 22 6.92 -3.76 14.69
N CYS A 23 8.24 -3.81 14.45
CA CYS A 23 8.94 -5.05 14.10
C CYS A 23 8.80 -6.12 15.19
N ILE A 24 8.90 -5.74 16.47
CA ILE A 24 8.73 -6.66 17.59
C ILE A 24 7.31 -7.25 17.61
N GLU A 25 6.28 -6.43 17.42
CA GLU A 25 4.89 -6.90 17.36
C GLU A 25 4.68 -7.84 16.17
N MET A 26 5.16 -7.46 14.98
CA MET A 26 5.08 -8.26 13.77
C MET A 26 5.77 -9.61 13.92
N ILE A 27 7.00 -9.65 14.44
CA ILE A 27 7.74 -10.91 14.69
C ILE A 27 7.00 -11.81 15.66
N LYS A 28 6.48 -11.27 16.77
CA LYS A 28 5.72 -12.04 17.77
C LYS A 28 4.42 -12.61 17.24
N THR A 29 3.87 -12.03 16.18
CA THR A 29 2.64 -12.48 15.52
C THR A 29 2.90 -13.18 14.18
N GLY A 30 4.15 -13.51 13.86
CA GLY A 30 4.52 -14.38 12.74
C GLY A 30 4.71 -13.68 11.39
N THR A 31 4.66 -12.35 11.33
CA THR A 31 4.97 -11.59 10.12
C THR A 31 6.47 -11.63 9.86
N THR A 32 6.87 -11.99 8.64
CA THR A 32 8.28 -12.14 8.24
C THR A 32 8.73 -11.06 7.25
N THR A 33 7.79 -10.43 6.59
CA THR A 33 8.05 -9.38 5.58
C THR A 33 6.94 -8.36 5.64
N PHE A 34 7.27 -7.09 5.53
CA PHE A 34 6.28 -6.02 5.42
C PHE A 34 6.66 -5.02 4.33
N THR A 35 5.69 -4.25 3.86
CA THR A 35 5.91 -3.04 3.06
C THR A 35 5.48 -1.83 3.87
N ASP A 36 6.21 -0.74 3.72
CA ASP A 36 5.95 0.51 4.45
C ASP A 36 6.06 1.72 3.51
N MET A 37 5.17 2.68 3.69
CA MET A 37 5.19 3.98 3.02
C MET A 37 5.20 5.08 4.07
N HIS A 38 6.37 5.66 4.32
CA HIS A 38 6.54 6.68 5.37
C HIS A 38 7.47 7.81 4.95
N MET A 39 7.44 8.92 5.71
CA MET A 39 8.34 10.06 5.47
C MET A 39 9.78 9.82 5.96
N PHE A 40 9.96 9.01 7.00
CA PHE A 40 11.27 8.66 7.59
C PHE A 40 11.72 7.24 7.21
N LYS A 41 11.69 6.94 5.89
CA LYS A 41 12.00 5.60 5.37
C LYS A 41 13.37 5.05 5.79
N ASN A 42 14.39 5.90 5.93
CA ASN A 42 15.71 5.51 6.39
C ASN A 42 15.70 4.98 7.84
N MET A 43 14.85 5.53 8.69
CA MET A 43 14.68 5.04 10.06
C MET A 43 13.91 3.73 10.11
N THR A 44 12.89 3.57 9.27
CA THR A 44 12.15 2.31 9.12
C THR A 44 13.05 1.21 8.53
N ALA A 45 13.83 1.51 7.50
CA ALA A 45 14.80 0.57 6.91
C ALA A 45 15.83 0.12 7.93
N LYS A 46 16.40 1.06 8.70
CA LYS A 46 17.36 0.76 9.78
C LYS A 46 16.73 -0.14 10.85
N ALA A 47 15.52 0.19 11.32
CA ALA A 47 14.84 -0.59 12.34
C ALA A 47 14.53 -2.02 11.86
N ALA A 48 14.10 -2.19 10.59
CA ALA A 48 13.86 -3.49 9.99
C ALA A 48 15.15 -4.32 9.89
N ASP A 49 16.24 -3.70 9.47
CA ASP A 49 17.55 -4.38 9.38
C ASP A 49 18.08 -4.79 10.76
N ASP A 50 18.04 -3.90 11.74
CA ASP A 50 18.43 -4.17 13.14
C ASP A 50 17.56 -5.29 13.76
N ALA A 51 16.25 -5.34 13.42
CA ALA A 51 15.34 -6.41 13.85
C ALA A 51 15.52 -7.73 13.09
N GLY A 52 16.26 -7.75 11.99
CA GLY A 52 16.44 -8.92 11.13
C GLY A 52 15.24 -9.25 10.25
N MET A 53 14.29 -8.31 10.06
CA MET A 53 13.11 -8.48 9.20
C MET A 53 13.41 -8.16 7.73
N ARG A 54 12.65 -8.79 6.83
CA ARG A 54 12.58 -8.34 5.44
C ARG A 54 11.58 -7.20 5.33
N ALA A 55 11.96 -6.16 4.57
CA ALA A 55 11.09 -5.02 4.34
C ALA A 55 11.20 -4.49 2.91
N VAL A 56 10.07 -4.05 2.38
CA VAL A 56 9.98 -3.28 1.15
C VAL A 56 9.62 -1.85 1.53
N ILE A 57 10.60 -0.97 1.50
CA ILE A 57 10.50 0.38 2.04
C ILE A 57 10.18 1.36 0.92
N SER A 58 9.33 2.32 1.22
CA SER A 58 8.94 3.37 0.28
C SER A 58 8.97 4.74 0.94
N ARG A 59 9.57 5.71 0.26
CA ARG A 59 9.37 7.13 0.58
C ARG A 59 7.98 7.54 0.09
N GLY A 60 7.11 8.03 0.96
CA GLY A 60 5.84 8.62 0.57
C GLY A 60 6.08 9.84 -0.33
N LEU A 61 5.76 9.70 -1.61
CA LEU A 61 5.93 10.75 -2.61
C LEU A 61 4.63 11.56 -2.69
N VAL A 62 4.71 12.82 -2.30
CA VAL A 62 3.62 13.78 -2.37
C VAL A 62 4.14 15.09 -2.97
N GLY A 63 3.27 15.85 -3.64
CA GLY A 63 3.61 17.14 -4.18
C GLY A 63 3.29 17.24 -5.65
N GLU A 64 3.42 18.46 -6.15
CA GLU A 64 3.01 18.80 -7.52
C GLU A 64 4.20 19.16 -8.39
N ASP A 65 5.24 19.75 -7.80
CA ASP A 65 6.41 20.26 -8.52
C ASP A 65 7.63 20.41 -7.59
N GLU A 66 8.67 21.07 -8.07
CA GLU A 66 9.88 21.38 -7.29
C GLU A 66 9.59 22.25 -6.07
N ASN A 67 8.61 23.14 -6.14
CA ASN A 67 8.26 24.07 -5.05
C ASN A 67 7.50 23.37 -3.92
N SER A 68 6.70 22.35 -4.24
CA SER A 68 5.96 21.53 -3.26
C SER A 68 6.83 20.45 -2.61
N GLY A 69 8.10 20.34 -3.01
CA GLY A 69 9.06 19.37 -2.48
C GLY A 69 8.95 17.97 -3.08
N GLY A 70 8.19 17.79 -4.16
CA GLY A 70 8.05 16.50 -4.86
C GLY A 70 9.39 15.99 -5.42
N ALA A 71 10.16 16.86 -6.07
CA ALA A 71 11.47 16.53 -6.62
C ALA A 71 12.45 16.06 -5.51
N LYS A 72 12.50 16.79 -4.38
CA LYS A 72 13.34 16.43 -3.25
C LYS A 72 12.97 15.07 -2.66
N ARG A 73 11.67 14.76 -2.52
CA ARG A 73 11.23 13.45 -2.00
C ARG A 73 11.63 12.30 -2.93
N LEU A 74 11.60 12.52 -4.22
CA LEU A 74 12.03 11.53 -5.20
C LEU A 74 13.56 11.32 -5.14
N GLU A 75 14.35 12.39 -5.01
CA GLU A 75 15.79 12.32 -4.79
C GLU A 75 16.13 11.55 -3.50
N GLU A 76 15.47 11.88 -2.38
CA GLU A 76 15.60 11.16 -1.10
C GLU A 76 15.26 9.66 -1.24
N ALA A 77 14.29 9.29 -2.08
CA ALA A 77 13.97 7.89 -2.32
C ALA A 77 15.14 7.15 -3.00
N PHE A 78 15.73 7.74 -4.04
CA PHE A 78 16.87 7.14 -4.74
C PHE A 78 18.14 7.08 -3.90
N GLU A 79 18.42 8.11 -3.11
CA GLU A 79 19.53 8.11 -2.15
C GLU A 79 19.43 6.93 -1.19
N GLU A 80 18.24 6.68 -0.64
CA GLU A 80 18.00 5.57 0.27
C GLU A 80 18.17 4.20 -0.38
N MET A 81 17.66 4.04 -1.61
CA MET A 81 17.88 2.81 -2.39
C MET A 81 19.36 2.52 -2.55
N GLY A 82 20.17 3.57 -2.82
CA GLY A 82 21.63 3.47 -2.91
C GLY A 82 22.28 2.99 -1.62
N ASN A 83 21.81 3.45 -0.48
CA ASN A 83 22.35 3.09 0.84
C ASN A 83 22.15 1.60 1.21
N TYR A 84 21.13 0.95 0.66
CA TYR A 84 20.78 -0.45 0.96
C TYR A 84 20.95 -1.41 -0.22
N LYS A 85 21.61 -0.99 -1.31
CA LYS A 85 21.75 -1.79 -2.54
C LYS A 85 22.30 -3.20 -2.34
N ASP A 86 23.16 -3.39 -1.33
CA ASP A 86 23.81 -4.66 -1.02
C ASP A 86 23.12 -5.41 0.14
N ASN A 87 22.00 -4.90 0.66
CA ASN A 87 21.26 -5.53 1.75
C ASN A 87 20.21 -6.51 1.19
N SER A 88 20.34 -7.79 1.54
CA SER A 88 19.47 -8.86 1.04
C SER A 88 18.06 -8.90 1.67
N ARG A 89 17.81 -8.11 2.71
CA ARG A 89 16.51 -8.06 3.39
C ARG A 89 15.72 -6.79 3.11
N ILE A 90 16.38 -5.72 2.69
CA ILE A 90 15.74 -4.43 2.42
C ILE A 90 15.66 -4.21 0.92
N SER A 91 14.45 -3.98 0.42
CA SER A 91 14.18 -3.60 -0.96
C SER A 91 13.25 -2.39 -0.99
N PHE A 92 12.96 -1.86 -2.19
CA PHE A 92 12.27 -0.59 -2.31
C PHE A 92 11.21 -0.62 -3.41
N MET A 93 10.20 0.26 -3.24
CA MET A 93 9.23 0.66 -4.26
C MET A 93 9.20 2.18 -4.36
N LEU A 94 8.85 2.73 -5.51
CA LEU A 94 8.43 4.13 -5.61
C LEU A 94 6.96 4.22 -5.22
N ALA A 95 6.65 5.13 -4.30
CA ALA A 95 5.33 5.18 -3.68
C ALA A 95 4.70 6.57 -3.77
N PRO A 96 4.12 6.96 -4.93
CA PRO A 96 3.20 8.07 -4.96
C PRO A 96 2.04 7.79 -4.01
N HIS A 97 1.78 8.72 -3.09
CA HIS A 97 0.83 8.50 -2.00
C HIS A 97 -0.57 8.18 -2.53
N ALA A 98 -1.14 9.08 -3.32
CA ALA A 98 -2.46 8.93 -3.94
C ALA A 98 -2.63 9.94 -5.07
N ILE A 99 -3.66 9.76 -5.91
CA ILE A 99 -3.95 10.66 -7.05
C ILE A 99 -4.35 12.09 -6.63
N TYR A 100 -4.82 12.28 -5.40
CA TYR A 100 -5.21 13.59 -4.88
C TYR A 100 -4.07 14.33 -4.16
N THR A 101 -2.93 13.69 -3.97
CA THR A 101 -1.72 14.29 -3.38
C THR A 101 -0.56 14.41 -4.36
N CYS A 102 -0.72 13.88 -5.57
CA CYS A 102 0.24 13.93 -6.66
C CYS A 102 -0.47 14.40 -7.93
N ASN A 103 0.03 15.45 -8.57
CA ASN A 103 -0.51 15.86 -9.87
C ASN A 103 -0.04 14.92 -11.00
N THR A 104 -0.66 15.07 -12.18
CA THR A 104 -0.39 14.23 -13.36
C THR A 104 1.07 14.25 -13.78
N GLU A 105 1.71 15.41 -13.80
CA GLU A 105 3.10 15.54 -14.26
C GLU A 105 4.07 14.85 -13.29
N TYR A 106 3.82 14.96 -11.99
CA TYR A 106 4.62 14.28 -10.98
C TYR A 106 4.43 12.76 -11.04
N LEU A 107 3.18 12.30 -11.22
CA LEU A 107 2.90 10.86 -11.44
C LEU A 107 3.63 10.33 -12.67
N LYS A 108 3.57 11.02 -13.81
CA LYS A 108 4.31 10.62 -15.04
C LYS A 108 5.81 10.59 -14.85
N LYS A 109 6.38 11.53 -14.09
CA LYS A 109 7.80 11.53 -13.75
C LYS A 109 8.17 10.28 -12.93
N ILE A 110 7.37 9.95 -11.91
CA ILE A 110 7.57 8.75 -11.08
C ILE A 110 7.45 7.48 -11.95
N ILE A 111 6.43 7.40 -12.81
CA ILE A 111 6.24 6.27 -13.75
C ILE A 111 7.46 6.11 -14.66
N GLY A 112 7.97 7.22 -15.22
CA GLY A 112 9.15 7.20 -16.07
C GLY A 112 10.38 6.61 -15.36
N HIS A 113 10.63 6.99 -14.11
CA HIS A 113 11.69 6.37 -13.30
C HIS A 113 11.41 4.91 -12.98
N ALA A 114 10.19 4.58 -12.58
CA ALA A 114 9.80 3.21 -12.24
C ALA A 114 10.04 2.23 -13.40
N ILE A 115 9.64 2.62 -14.61
CA ILE A 115 9.85 1.82 -15.83
C ILE A 115 11.34 1.81 -16.22
N GLY A 116 12.01 2.96 -16.24
CA GLY A 116 13.40 3.08 -16.66
C GLY A 116 14.39 2.31 -15.80
N GLU A 117 14.12 2.19 -14.51
CA GLU A 117 14.97 1.52 -13.52
C GLU A 117 14.39 0.18 -13.02
N ASN A 118 13.25 -0.24 -13.59
CA ASN A 118 12.53 -1.46 -13.22
C ASN A 118 12.20 -1.53 -11.71
N ILE A 119 11.75 -0.41 -11.14
CA ILE A 119 11.37 -0.31 -9.73
C ILE A 119 9.86 -0.48 -9.61
N PRO A 120 9.34 -1.39 -8.75
CA PRO A 120 7.91 -1.55 -8.54
C PRO A 120 7.26 -0.30 -7.93
N LEU A 121 5.94 -0.16 -8.15
CA LEU A 121 5.13 0.94 -7.64
C LEU A 121 4.24 0.51 -6.48
N ASN A 122 4.00 1.42 -5.54
CA ASN A 122 3.02 1.28 -4.47
C ASN A 122 2.14 2.55 -4.40
N ILE A 123 0.83 2.39 -4.20
CA ILE A 123 -0.11 3.52 -4.15
C ILE A 123 -1.34 3.17 -3.30
N HIS A 124 -1.92 4.16 -2.58
CA HIS A 124 -3.26 4.05 -2.02
C HIS A 124 -4.27 4.28 -3.16
N LEU A 125 -5.21 3.37 -3.33
CA LEU A 125 -6.13 3.37 -4.48
C LEU A 125 -7.57 3.17 -4.06
N SER A 126 -8.43 4.11 -4.48
CA SER A 126 -9.89 4.03 -4.28
C SER A 126 -10.28 3.70 -2.84
N GLU A 127 -9.56 4.28 -1.88
CA GLU A 127 -9.75 4.04 -0.45
C GLU A 127 -11.06 4.65 0.04
N THR A 128 -11.35 5.89 -0.38
CA THR A 128 -12.49 6.66 0.10
C THR A 128 -13.43 7.08 -1.03
N ARG A 129 -14.72 7.28 -0.68
CA ARG A 129 -15.68 7.88 -1.64
C ARG A 129 -15.27 9.28 -2.07
N TYR A 130 -14.58 10.02 -1.20
CA TYR A 130 -14.05 11.35 -1.52
C TYR A 130 -13.03 11.27 -2.66
N GLU A 131 -12.05 10.37 -2.56
CA GLU A 131 -11.05 10.15 -3.62
C GLU A 131 -11.71 9.85 -4.97
N VAL A 132 -12.68 8.92 -4.99
CA VAL A 132 -13.41 8.55 -6.21
C VAL A 132 -14.18 9.75 -6.77
N SER A 133 -14.90 10.50 -5.92
CA SER A 133 -15.69 11.66 -6.36
C SER A 133 -14.81 12.79 -6.92
N GLU A 134 -13.67 13.08 -6.30
CA GLU A 134 -12.73 14.07 -6.81
C GLU A 134 -12.06 13.61 -8.12
N SER A 135 -11.76 12.33 -8.26
CA SER A 135 -11.23 11.78 -9.51
C SER A 135 -12.23 11.92 -10.66
N LEU A 136 -13.48 11.55 -10.43
CA LEU A 136 -14.54 11.69 -11.44
C LEU A 136 -14.76 13.16 -11.82
N LYS A 137 -14.73 14.06 -10.85
CA LYS A 137 -14.89 15.51 -11.07
C LYS A 137 -13.73 16.12 -11.87
N ASN A 138 -12.50 15.75 -11.53
CA ASN A 138 -11.31 16.38 -12.08
C ASN A 138 -10.85 15.74 -13.40
N TYR A 139 -11.08 14.43 -13.57
CA TYR A 139 -10.56 13.65 -14.70
C TYR A 139 -11.66 12.95 -15.52
N GLY A 140 -12.92 12.93 -15.05
CA GLY A 140 -14.01 12.18 -15.67
C GLY A 140 -13.82 10.65 -15.62
N LYS A 141 -12.95 10.17 -14.73
CA LYS A 141 -12.52 8.77 -14.60
C LYS A 141 -12.46 8.37 -13.14
N THR A 142 -12.65 7.07 -12.85
CA THR A 142 -12.31 6.52 -11.53
C THR A 142 -10.80 6.64 -11.28
N PRO A 143 -10.32 6.53 -10.02
CA PRO A 143 -8.88 6.53 -9.74
C PRO A 143 -8.11 5.47 -10.54
N THR A 144 -8.67 4.27 -10.67
CA THR A 144 -8.07 3.16 -11.43
C THR A 144 -8.02 3.46 -12.93
N GLU A 145 -9.12 3.91 -13.52
CA GLU A 145 -9.17 4.30 -14.95
C GLU A 145 -8.21 5.44 -15.26
N TYR A 146 -8.10 6.40 -14.35
CA TYR A 146 -7.19 7.52 -14.50
C TYR A 146 -5.73 7.04 -14.51
N LEU A 147 -5.33 6.24 -13.53
CA LEU A 147 -3.97 5.68 -13.44
C LEU A 147 -3.62 4.81 -14.65
N ASP A 148 -4.53 3.95 -15.09
CA ASP A 148 -4.36 3.15 -16.32
C ASP A 148 -4.12 4.04 -17.53
N SER A 149 -4.89 5.12 -17.67
CA SER A 149 -4.79 6.04 -18.80
C SER A 149 -3.48 6.83 -18.90
N ILE A 150 -2.71 6.90 -17.81
CA ILE A 150 -1.39 7.56 -17.79
C ILE A 150 -0.23 6.55 -17.76
N GLY A 151 -0.53 5.24 -17.90
CA GLY A 151 0.48 4.18 -17.97
C GLY A 151 1.01 3.71 -16.61
N PHE A 152 0.32 4.01 -15.49
CA PHE A 152 0.80 3.68 -14.14
C PHE A 152 0.97 2.17 -13.94
N PHE A 153 0.09 1.36 -14.52
CA PHE A 153 0.09 -0.09 -14.38
C PHE A 153 0.97 -0.82 -15.41
N GLU A 154 1.74 -0.11 -16.23
CA GLU A 154 2.77 -0.73 -17.08
C GLU A 154 3.93 -1.29 -16.25
N GLN A 155 4.10 -0.79 -15.01
CA GLN A 155 5.06 -1.32 -14.06
C GLN A 155 4.36 -2.14 -12.98
N LYS A 156 5.07 -3.14 -12.42
CA LYS A 156 4.57 -3.95 -11.31
C LYS A 156 4.06 -3.04 -10.19
N THR A 157 2.80 -3.23 -9.79
CA THR A 157 2.13 -2.32 -8.86
C THR A 157 1.47 -3.08 -7.72
N LEU A 158 1.63 -2.56 -6.49
CA LEU A 158 0.86 -2.89 -5.31
C LEU A 158 -0.11 -1.73 -5.03
N ALA A 159 -1.41 -2.02 -5.07
CA ALA A 159 -2.47 -1.05 -4.76
C ALA A 159 -3.07 -1.35 -3.38
N ALA A 160 -2.93 -0.40 -2.45
CA ALA A 160 -3.48 -0.54 -1.11
C ALA A 160 -4.96 -0.11 -1.06
N HIS A 161 -5.74 -0.74 -0.18
CA HIS A 161 -7.15 -0.53 0.12
C HIS A 161 -8.13 -1.05 -0.93
N CYS A 162 -8.22 -0.43 -2.09
CA CYS A 162 -9.10 -0.82 -3.20
C CYS A 162 -10.56 -1.06 -2.77
N VAL A 163 -11.11 -0.15 -1.96
CA VAL A 163 -12.46 -0.28 -1.36
C VAL A 163 -13.56 0.04 -2.35
N HIS A 164 -13.42 1.16 -3.08
CA HIS A 164 -14.46 1.70 -3.94
C HIS A 164 -14.15 1.46 -5.42
N LEU A 165 -14.11 0.18 -5.82
CA LEU A 165 -13.87 -0.24 -7.20
C LEU A 165 -15.19 -0.49 -7.94
N THR A 166 -15.24 -0.10 -9.20
CA THR A 166 -16.26 -0.55 -10.17
C THR A 166 -15.85 -1.90 -10.77
N ASP A 167 -16.78 -2.57 -11.46
CA ASP A 167 -16.45 -3.81 -12.17
C ASP A 167 -15.38 -3.58 -13.25
N ASN A 168 -15.41 -2.42 -13.94
CA ASN A 168 -14.37 -2.03 -14.88
C ASN A 168 -13.00 -1.82 -14.22
N ASP A 169 -12.96 -1.21 -13.03
CA ASP A 169 -11.70 -1.05 -12.27
C ASP A 169 -11.08 -2.42 -11.97
N ILE A 170 -11.88 -3.39 -11.55
CA ILE A 170 -11.41 -4.74 -11.26
C ILE A 170 -10.87 -5.42 -12.52
N GLU A 171 -11.49 -5.23 -13.69
CA GLU A 171 -10.98 -5.73 -14.96
C GLU A 171 -9.65 -5.10 -15.36
N ILE A 172 -9.49 -3.80 -15.13
CA ILE A 172 -8.22 -3.09 -15.36
C ILE A 172 -7.12 -3.66 -14.45
N LEU A 173 -7.39 -3.82 -13.15
CA LEU A 173 -6.43 -4.38 -12.20
C LEU A 173 -6.01 -5.82 -12.57
N ALA A 174 -6.98 -6.67 -12.96
CA ALA A 174 -6.73 -8.03 -13.38
C ALA A 174 -5.87 -8.09 -14.67
N LYS A 175 -6.24 -7.32 -15.69
CA LYS A 175 -5.53 -7.24 -16.98
C LYS A 175 -4.06 -6.83 -16.79
N ASN A 176 -3.82 -5.84 -15.92
CA ASN A 176 -2.49 -5.30 -15.66
C ASN A 176 -1.73 -6.06 -14.55
N LYS A 177 -2.30 -7.15 -14.01
CA LYS A 177 -1.68 -7.96 -12.95
C LYS A 177 -1.30 -7.16 -11.70
N VAL A 178 -2.09 -6.15 -11.38
CA VAL A 178 -1.93 -5.36 -10.16
C VAL A 178 -2.22 -6.23 -8.94
N SER A 179 -1.35 -6.16 -7.93
CA SER A 179 -1.62 -6.79 -6.64
C SER A 179 -2.39 -5.84 -5.73
N VAL A 180 -3.40 -6.34 -5.03
CA VAL A 180 -4.22 -5.55 -4.10
C VAL A 180 -3.87 -5.92 -2.66
N ALA A 181 -3.46 -4.93 -1.86
CA ALA A 181 -3.29 -5.07 -0.41
C ALA A 181 -4.58 -4.63 0.29
N ALA A 182 -5.39 -5.59 0.70
CA ALA A 182 -6.59 -5.32 1.48
C ALA A 182 -6.24 -5.03 2.94
N ASN A 183 -6.78 -3.93 3.49
CA ASN A 183 -6.53 -3.48 4.86
C ASN A 183 -7.85 -3.46 5.64
N PRO A 184 -8.44 -4.62 5.99
CA PRO A 184 -9.84 -4.70 6.42
C PRO A 184 -10.13 -3.94 7.70
N ILE A 185 -9.28 -4.06 8.72
CA ILE A 185 -9.51 -3.39 10.02
C ILE A 185 -9.35 -1.87 9.87
N SER A 186 -8.32 -1.40 9.15
CA SER A 186 -8.13 0.02 8.87
C SER A 186 -9.33 0.60 8.13
N ASN A 187 -9.76 -0.03 7.06
CA ASN A 187 -10.89 0.41 6.25
C ASN A 187 -12.18 0.52 7.10
N LEU A 188 -12.44 -0.46 7.96
CA LEU A 188 -13.61 -0.45 8.86
C LEU A 188 -13.50 0.61 9.94
N LYS A 189 -12.32 0.73 10.57
CA LYS A 189 -12.07 1.70 11.65
C LYS A 189 -12.23 3.14 11.16
N LEU A 190 -11.79 3.42 9.95
CA LEU A 190 -11.90 4.74 9.32
C LEU A 190 -13.26 4.97 8.66
N GLY A 191 -14.14 3.96 8.63
CA GLY A 191 -15.47 4.07 8.02
C GLY A 191 -15.47 4.09 6.50
N ASN A 192 -14.40 3.61 5.87
CA ASN A 192 -14.25 3.60 4.41
C ASN A 192 -15.06 2.49 3.73
N GLY A 193 -15.37 1.40 4.45
CA GLY A 193 -16.03 0.21 3.88
C GLY A 193 -15.08 -0.99 3.81
N PHE A 194 -15.19 -1.81 2.77
CA PHE A 194 -14.32 -2.99 2.57
C PHE A 194 -14.11 -3.25 1.07
N ALA A 195 -12.93 -3.75 0.72
CA ALA A 195 -12.60 -4.11 -0.65
C ALA A 195 -13.48 -5.26 -1.16
N PRO A 196 -13.89 -5.27 -2.44
CA PRO A 196 -14.76 -6.31 -3.01
C PRO A 196 -14.00 -7.62 -3.27
N ILE A 197 -13.45 -8.25 -2.22
CA ILE A 197 -12.57 -9.42 -2.29
C ILE A 197 -13.15 -10.55 -3.17
N PRO A 198 -14.44 -10.96 -3.04
CA PRO A 198 -14.98 -12.03 -3.88
C PRO A 198 -14.89 -11.71 -5.38
N LYS A 199 -15.19 -10.47 -5.79
CA LYS A 199 -15.09 -10.06 -7.20
C LYS A 199 -13.65 -10.01 -7.70
N LEU A 200 -12.73 -9.54 -6.85
CA LEU A 200 -11.28 -9.54 -7.16
C LEU A 200 -10.76 -10.97 -7.35
N MET A 201 -11.18 -11.90 -6.49
CA MET A 201 -10.85 -13.33 -6.62
C MET A 201 -11.39 -13.94 -7.92
N GLU A 202 -12.66 -13.66 -8.25
CA GLU A 202 -13.30 -14.15 -9.48
C GLU A 202 -12.55 -13.73 -10.74
N LYS A 203 -11.97 -12.51 -10.74
CA LYS A 203 -11.17 -11.98 -11.85
C LYS A 203 -9.70 -12.38 -11.79
N GLY A 204 -9.28 -13.15 -10.78
CA GLY A 204 -7.90 -13.64 -10.63
C GLY A 204 -6.90 -12.56 -10.23
N VAL A 205 -7.34 -11.47 -9.62
CA VAL A 205 -6.44 -10.45 -9.06
C VAL A 205 -5.66 -11.04 -7.89
N ASN A 206 -4.35 -10.80 -7.83
CA ASN A 206 -3.56 -11.18 -6.68
C ASN A 206 -3.92 -10.32 -5.47
N ILE A 207 -4.47 -10.94 -4.43
CA ILE A 207 -4.91 -10.25 -3.21
C ILE A 207 -3.95 -10.64 -2.08
N CYS A 208 -3.43 -9.66 -1.38
CA CYS A 208 -2.71 -9.84 -0.12
C CYS A 208 -3.37 -9.02 1.00
N ILE A 209 -2.95 -9.25 2.24
CA ILE A 209 -3.50 -8.59 3.42
C ILE A 209 -2.44 -7.71 4.04
N GLY A 210 -2.81 -6.47 4.37
CA GLY A 210 -2.05 -5.55 5.16
C GLY A 210 -2.79 -5.14 6.43
N THR A 211 -2.06 -4.70 7.42
CA THR A 211 -2.62 -4.15 8.66
C THR A 211 -2.85 -2.64 8.57
N ASP A 212 -2.19 -1.98 7.61
CA ASP A 212 -2.01 -0.54 7.64
C ASP A 212 -1.29 -0.10 8.93
N SER A 213 -1.21 1.19 9.21
CA SER A 213 -0.52 1.70 10.39
C SER A 213 -1.23 1.33 11.70
N ALA A 214 -0.48 1.29 12.81
CA ALA A 214 -1.06 1.12 14.13
C ALA A 214 -2.05 2.26 14.48
N ALA A 215 -1.93 3.44 13.88
CA ALA A 215 -2.87 4.54 14.05
C ALA A 215 -4.25 4.25 13.47
N SER A 216 -4.33 3.53 12.35
CA SER A 216 -5.58 3.17 11.68
C SER A 216 -6.10 1.78 12.04
N ASN A 217 -5.27 0.90 12.66
CA ASN A 217 -5.65 -0.47 13.03
C ASN A 217 -5.66 -0.72 14.56
N ASN A 218 -4.78 -0.09 15.33
CA ASN A 218 -4.43 -0.35 16.73
C ASN A 218 -3.59 -1.63 16.96
N SER A 219 -3.22 -2.37 15.93
CA SER A 219 -2.41 -3.58 16.03
C SER A 219 -1.74 -3.88 14.69
N LEU A 220 -0.57 -4.53 14.73
CA LEU A 220 0.13 -5.08 13.58
C LEU A 220 0.05 -6.61 13.52
N ASN A 221 -0.95 -7.18 14.19
CA ASN A 221 -1.21 -8.61 14.20
C ASN A 221 -2.03 -9.05 12.98
N LEU A 222 -1.36 -9.56 11.97
CA LEU A 222 -1.96 -9.96 10.69
C LEU A 222 -3.06 -11.04 10.85
N PHE A 223 -3.00 -11.91 11.87
CA PHE A 223 -4.07 -12.87 12.12
C PHE A 223 -5.43 -12.22 12.41
N ARG A 224 -5.44 -11.02 13.00
CA ARG A 224 -6.69 -10.28 13.19
C ARG A 224 -7.27 -9.83 11.86
N ASP A 225 -6.45 -9.26 11.00
CA ASP A 225 -6.88 -8.83 9.65
C ASP A 225 -7.33 -10.02 8.79
N MET A 226 -6.66 -11.16 8.89
CA MET A 226 -7.11 -12.42 8.28
C MET A 226 -8.52 -12.81 8.74
N ASN A 227 -8.77 -12.79 10.06
CA ASN A 227 -10.07 -13.13 10.62
C ASN A 227 -11.17 -12.16 10.13
N TYR A 228 -10.90 -10.86 10.16
CA TYR A 228 -11.85 -9.86 9.67
C TYR A 228 -12.13 -10.01 8.18
N THR A 229 -11.11 -10.27 7.36
CA THR A 229 -11.28 -10.53 5.92
C THR A 229 -12.27 -11.67 5.69
N ALA A 230 -12.09 -12.81 6.36
CA ALA A 230 -12.99 -13.94 6.20
C ALA A 230 -14.42 -13.65 6.68
N LEU A 231 -14.57 -13.05 7.87
CA LEU A 231 -15.88 -12.87 8.49
C LEU A 231 -16.74 -11.80 7.79
N ILE A 232 -16.13 -10.67 7.39
CA ILE A 232 -16.85 -9.59 6.71
C ILE A 232 -17.53 -10.11 5.46
N HIS A 233 -16.77 -10.82 4.62
CA HIS A 233 -17.31 -11.27 3.32
C HIS A 233 -18.36 -12.37 3.46
N LYS A 234 -18.23 -13.26 4.46
CA LYS A 234 -19.28 -14.22 4.79
C LYS A 234 -20.57 -13.53 5.23
N GLY A 235 -20.45 -12.54 6.13
CA GLY A 235 -21.60 -11.82 6.65
C GLY A 235 -22.30 -10.96 5.61
N VAL A 236 -21.55 -10.24 4.78
CA VAL A 236 -22.10 -9.34 3.75
C VAL A 236 -22.75 -10.10 2.61
N ASN A 237 -22.17 -11.23 2.21
CA ASN A 237 -22.70 -12.03 1.10
C ASN A 237 -23.69 -13.12 1.57
N GLU A 238 -23.94 -13.24 2.88
CA GLU A 238 -24.79 -14.28 3.49
C GLU A 238 -24.39 -15.71 3.04
N GLU A 239 -23.07 -15.92 2.81
CA GLU A 239 -22.50 -17.14 2.30
C GLU A 239 -21.34 -17.65 3.16
N ALA A 240 -21.52 -18.77 3.85
CA ALA A 240 -20.53 -19.29 4.79
C ALA A 240 -19.23 -19.77 4.12
N GLN A 241 -19.26 -20.09 2.83
CA GLN A 241 -18.07 -20.53 2.08
C GLN A 241 -17.34 -19.37 1.38
N CYS A 242 -17.95 -18.19 1.31
CA CYS A 242 -17.35 -17.01 0.73
C CYS A 242 -16.05 -16.64 1.46
N VAL A 243 -14.96 -16.48 0.75
CA VAL A 243 -13.62 -16.18 1.29
C VAL A 243 -13.22 -17.14 2.43
N SER A 244 -12.81 -18.32 2.04
CA SER A 244 -12.45 -19.41 2.95
C SER A 244 -11.18 -19.11 3.77
N ALA A 245 -10.97 -19.85 4.85
CA ALA A 245 -9.76 -19.73 5.67
C ALA A 245 -8.48 -20.07 4.88
N GLU A 246 -8.55 -21.00 3.93
CA GLU A 246 -7.42 -21.36 3.06
C GLU A 246 -7.05 -20.19 2.13
N GLU A 247 -8.03 -19.54 1.51
CA GLU A 247 -7.81 -18.35 0.67
C GLU A 247 -7.18 -17.23 1.47
N VAL A 248 -7.73 -16.91 2.64
CA VAL A 248 -7.21 -15.87 3.53
C VAL A 248 -5.78 -16.18 3.99
N TYR A 249 -5.48 -17.44 4.29
CA TYR A 249 -4.12 -17.88 4.60
C TYR A 249 -3.16 -17.63 3.42
N ARG A 250 -3.59 -17.91 2.20
CA ARG A 250 -2.83 -17.62 0.98
C ARG A 250 -2.61 -16.12 0.79
N PHE A 251 -3.63 -15.30 1.05
CA PHE A 251 -3.51 -13.83 0.98
C PHE A 251 -2.43 -13.30 1.93
N ALA A 252 -2.36 -13.84 3.14
CA ALA A 252 -1.42 -13.42 4.16
C ALA A 252 0.00 -14.00 3.99
N THR A 253 0.20 -14.95 3.09
CA THR A 253 1.48 -15.66 2.91
C THR A 253 1.97 -15.61 1.47
N LYS A 254 1.60 -16.60 0.66
CA LYS A 254 2.10 -16.72 -0.72
C LYS A 254 1.79 -15.48 -1.56
N ASN A 255 0.57 -14.99 -1.50
CA ASN A 255 0.16 -13.86 -2.33
C ASN A 255 0.90 -12.57 -1.95
N GLY A 256 1.17 -12.37 -0.65
CA GLY A 256 2.03 -11.28 -0.18
C GLY A 256 3.45 -11.39 -0.75
N ALA A 257 4.03 -12.60 -0.75
CA ALA A 257 5.32 -12.83 -1.36
C ALA A 257 5.31 -12.55 -2.87
N ASP A 258 4.29 -13.03 -3.59
CA ASP A 258 4.13 -12.79 -5.05
C ASP A 258 3.94 -11.30 -5.37
N ALA A 259 3.32 -10.52 -4.46
CA ALA A 259 3.17 -9.08 -4.61
C ALA A 259 4.48 -8.32 -4.47
N LEU A 260 5.39 -8.80 -3.61
CA LEU A 260 6.62 -8.09 -3.23
C LEU A 260 7.90 -8.63 -3.92
N SER A 261 7.83 -9.78 -4.62
CA SER A 261 9.00 -10.42 -5.29
C SER A 261 9.28 -9.85 -6.67
#